data_6c8dc9bb590fdc5ef1b1e841a4b88e4b
#
_entry.id   6c8dc9bb590fdc5ef1b1e841a4b88e4b
#
_cell.length_a   1.000
_cell.length_b   1.000
_cell.length_c   1.000
_cell.angle_alpha   90.00
_cell.angle_beta   90.00
_cell.angle_gamma   90.00
#
_symmetry.space_group_name_H-M   'P 1'
#
loop_
_entity.id
_entity.type
_entity.pdbx_description
1 polymer ?
#
loop_
_entity_poly.entity_id
_entity_poly.type
_entity_poly.pdbx_seq_one_letter_code
_entity_poly.pdbx_strand_id
1 'polypeptide(L)' 'MYRGAEYSVDTLPKIKLEILVDDESLGTVTDVITKTANTGKIGDGKIFVSSIEEVIRIRTGETGSDAI' A
#
# COMPACT_ATOMS: atom_id res chain seq x y z
N MET A 1 12.24 -0.03 -8.88
CA MET A 1 11.69 -1.11 -8.02
C MET A 1 10.32 -0.70 -7.50
N TYR A 2 9.49 -1.68 -7.20
CA TYR A 2 8.11 -1.46 -6.78
C TYR A 2 7.93 -1.88 -5.33
N ARG A 3 7.00 -1.22 -4.64
CA ARG A 3 6.74 -1.53 -3.25
C ARG A 3 5.24 -1.68 -3.01
N GLY A 4 4.90 -2.59 -2.13
CA GLY A 4 3.55 -2.73 -1.63
C GLY A 4 3.43 -2.10 -0.26
N ALA A 5 2.32 -1.45 -0.01
CA ALA A 5 2.00 -0.91 1.30
C ALA A 5 0.67 -1.49 1.77
N GLU A 6 0.63 -1.87 3.03
CA GLU A 6 -0.59 -2.37 3.65
C GLU A 6 -1.03 -1.42 4.75
N TYR A 7 -2.30 -1.12 4.78
CA TYR A 7 -2.93 -0.43 5.90
C TYR A 7 -3.89 -1.41 6.56
N SER A 8 -3.73 -1.59 7.86
CA SER A 8 -4.63 -2.47 8.61
C SER A 8 -5.16 -1.76 9.85
N VAL A 9 -6.42 -2.05 10.19
CA VAL A 9 -7.09 -1.52 11.38
C VAL A 9 -7.07 -2.61 12.45
N ASP A 10 -6.56 -2.27 13.64
CA ASP A 10 -6.38 -3.21 14.75
C ASP A 10 -7.64 -3.42 15.60
N THR A 11 -8.80 -3.06 15.09
CA THR A 11 -10.08 -3.30 15.74
C THR A 11 -10.77 -4.48 15.09
N LEU A 12 -11.72 -5.09 15.80
CA LEU A 12 -12.54 -6.15 15.23
C LEU A 12 -13.86 -5.56 14.73
N PRO A 13 -14.23 -5.82 13.45
CA PRO A 13 -13.49 -6.55 12.44
C PRO A 13 -12.30 -5.72 11.90
N LYS A 14 -11.26 -6.40 11.43
CA LYS A 14 -10.09 -5.74 10.86
C LYS A 14 -10.21 -5.62 9.36
N ILE A 15 -9.69 -4.52 8.83
CA ILE A 15 -9.62 -4.28 7.39
C ILE A 15 -8.15 -4.25 6.99
N LYS A 16 -7.82 -4.96 5.92
CA LYS A 16 -6.49 -4.93 5.31
C LYS A 16 -6.60 -4.31 3.93
N LEU A 17 -5.76 -3.32 3.67
CA LEU A 17 -5.68 -2.63 2.39
C LEU A 17 -4.32 -2.92 1.77
N GLU A 18 -4.29 -3.37 0.53
CA GLU A 18 -3.04 -3.61 -0.20
C GLU A 18 -2.96 -2.65 -1.37
N ILE A 19 -1.88 -1.89 -1.44
CA ILE A 19 -1.68 -0.87 -2.46
C ILE A 19 -0.31 -1.08 -3.09
N LEU A 20 -0.28 -1.22 -4.41
CA LEU A 20 0.95 -1.33 -5.18
C LEU A 20 1.27 0.02 -5.81
N VAL A 21 2.48 0.50 -5.59
CA VAL A 21 2.92 1.80 -6.09
C VAL A 21 4.36 1.74 -6.58
N ASP A 22 4.74 2.69 -7.44
CA ASP A 22 6.12 2.95 -7.77
C ASP A 22 6.87 3.52 -6.56
N ASP A 23 8.18 3.30 -6.51
CA ASP A 23 8.99 3.86 -5.42
C ASP A 23 8.84 5.37 -5.31
N GLU A 24 8.70 6.07 -6.43
CA GLU A 24 8.55 7.52 -6.45
C GLU A 24 7.28 8.00 -5.76
N SER A 25 6.21 7.21 -5.81
CA SER A 25 4.92 7.55 -5.24
C SER A 25 4.76 7.09 -3.80
N LEU A 26 5.66 6.25 -3.30
CA LEU A 26 5.52 5.61 -1.99
C LEU A 26 5.36 6.62 -0.86
N GLY A 27 6.23 7.63 -0.82
CA GLY A 27 6.20 8.65 0.23
C GLY A 27 4.89 9.41 0.25
N THR A 28 4.39 9.80 -0.93
CA THR A 28 3.12 10.53 -1.04
C THR A 28 1.95 9.66 -0.58
N VAL A 29 1.92 8.41 -1.00
CA VAL A 29 0.82 7.49 -0.67
C VAL A 29 0.78 7.20 0.83
N THR A 30 1.92 6.88 1.43
CA THR A 30 1.99 6.63 2.88
C THR A 30 1.63 7.85 3.69
N ASP A 31 2.03 9.04 3.25
CA ASP A 31 1.70 10.30 3.92
C ASP A 31 0.19 10.58 3.88
N VAL A 32 -0.43 10.41 2.72
CA VAL A 32 -1.88 10.60 2.55
C VAL A 32 -2.67 9.62 3.43
N ILE A 33 -2.27 8.34 3.43
CA ILE A 33 -2.95 7.33 4.26
C ILE A 33 -2.81 7.68 5.74
N THR A 34 -1.60 8.03 6.17
CA THR A 34 -1.33 8.38 7.57
C THR A 34 -2.21 9.53 8.01
N LYS A 35 -2.29 10.59 7.22
CA LYS A 35 -3.09 11.77 7.56
C LYS A 35 -4.59 11.47 7.55
N THR A 36 -5.04 10.71 6.58
CA THR A 36 -6.47 10.42 6.42
C THR A 36 -6.98 9.46 7.49
N ALA A 37 -6.19 8.44 7.83
CA ALA A 37 -6.58 7.41 8.79
C ALA A 37 -6.32 7.80 10.24
N ASN A 38 -5.54 8.84 10.48
CA ASN A 38 -5.16 9.26 11.82
C ASN A 38 -6.35 9.91 12.54
N THR A 39 -6.77 9.31 13.65
CA THR A 39 -7.77 9.89 14.55
C THR A 39 -7.16 10.32 15.88
N GLY A 40 -5.88 10.00 16.10
CA GLY A 40 -5.19 10.24 17.36
C GLY A 40 -5.55 9.24 18.44
N LYS A 41 -6.31 8.20 18.10
CA LYS A 41 -6.79 7.20 19.05
C LYS A 41 -6.13 5.84 18.79
N ILE A 42 -6.15 4.99 19.83
CA ILE A 42 -5.72 3.60 19.69
C ILE A 42 -6.65 2.92 18.69
N GLY A 43 -6.07 2.13 17.78
CA GLY A 43 -6.84 1.41 16.76
C GLY A 43 -6.77 2.01 15.37
N ASP A 44 -6.02 3.09 15.17
CA ASP A 44 -5.83 3.69 13.85
C ASP A 44 -5.12 2.75 12.86
N GLY A 45 -4.36 1.78 13.37
CA GLY A 45 -3.73 0.77 12.54
C GLY A 45 -2.26 1.06 12.25
N LYS A 46 -1.72 0.29 11.32
CA LYS A 46 -0.31 0.34 10.95
C LYS A 46 -0.14 0.21 9.45
N ILE A 47 0.95 0.75 8.93
CA ILE A 47 1.35 0.59 7.54
C ILE A 47 2.63 -0.23 7.49
N PHE A 48 2.61 -1.30 6.71
CA PHE A 48 3.80 -2.11 6.43
C PHE A 48 4.18 -1.90 4.97
N VAL A 49 5.46 -1.65 4.72
CA VAL A 49 5.96 -1.44 3.36
C VAL A 49 6.92 -2.58 3.03
N SER A 50 6.71 -3.21 1.89
CA SER A 50 7.58 -4.27 1.42
C SER A 50 7.95 -4.05 -0.05
N SER A 51 9.09 -4.59 -0.46
CA SER A 51 9.52 -4.54 -1.84
C SER A 51 8.80 -5.61 -2.65
N ILE A 52 8.36 -5.22 -3.85
CA ILE A 52 7.77 -6.13 -4.82
C ILE A 52 8.79 -6.31 -5.93
N GLU A 53 9.19 -7.54 -6.19
CA GLU A 53 10.22 -7.86 -7.17
C GLU A 53 9.69 -7.83 -8.61
N GLU A 54 8.46 -8.25 -8.80
CA GLU A 54 7.88 -8.40 -10.13
C GLU A 54 6.39 -8.09 -10.08
N VAL A 55 5.90 -7.40 -11.11
CA VAL A 55 4.47 -7.14 -11.32
C VAL A 55 4.14 -7.55 -12.75
N ILE A 56 3.14 -8.38 -12.92
CA ILE A 56 2.70 -8.87 -14.22
C ILE A 56 1.21 -8.68 -14.34
N ARG A 57 0.76 -7.98 -15.37
CA ARG A 57 -0.66 -7.89 -15.69
C ARG A 57 -1.04 -9.11 -16.49
N ILE A 58 -1.90 -9.93 -15.94
CA ILE A 58 -2.25 -11.23 -16.53
C ILE A 58 -2.87 -11.06 -17.93
N ARG A 59 -3.78 -10.11 -18.08
CA ARG A 59 -4.51 -9.92 -19.34
C ARG A 59 -3.59 -9.57 -20.52
N THR A 60 -2.58 -8.75 -20.28
CA THR A 60 -1.73 -8.21 -21.35
C THR A 60 -0.32 -8.77 -21.35
N GLY A 61 0.12 -9.37 -20.24
CA GLY A 61 1.49 -9.81 -20.06
C GLY A 61 2.47 -8.67 -19.81
N GLU A 62 1.99 -7.43 -19.68
CA GLU A 62 2.84 -6.29 -19.35
C GLU A 62 3.49 -6.47 -17.98
N THR A 63 4.70 -5.96 -17.84
CA THR A 63 5.48 -6.09 -16.62
C THR A 63 5.97 -4.72 -16.15
N GLY A 64 6.42 -4.67 -14.90
CA GLY A 64 7.00 -3.45 -14.35
C GLY A 64 5.99 -2.33 -14.24
N SER A 65 6.41 -1.09 -14.49
CA SER A 65 5.55 0.09 -14.37
C SER A 65 4.37 0.05 -15.34
N ASP A 66 4.50 -0.66 -16.45
CA ASP A 66 3.40 -0.82 -17.42
C ASP A 66 2.28 -1.69 -16.86
N ALA A 67 2.54 -2.48 -15.84
CA ALA A 67 1.57 -3.38 -15.21
C ALA A 67 0.83 -2.76 -14.02
N ILE A 68 1.24 -1.59 -13.61
CA ILE A 68 0.63 -0.90 -12.44
C ILE A 68 -0.56 -0.06 -12.83
#